data_fca3bace3f16294adc5431927ff389c1
#
_entry.id   fca3bace3f16294adc5431927ff389c1
#
_cell.length_a   1.000
_cell.length_b   1.000
_cell.length_c   1.000
_cell.angle_alpha   90.00
_cell.angle_beta   90.00
_cell.angle_gamma   90.00
#
_symmetry.space_group_name_H-M   'P 1'
#
loop_
_entity.id
_entity.type
_entity.pdbx_description
1 polymer ?
#
loop_
_entity_poly.entity_id
_entity_poly.type
_entity_poly.pdbx_seq_one_letter_code
_entity_poly.pdbx_strand_id
1 'polypeptide(L)'
;MAEPERTERRLRPAPLLFEPSEVVADPEHFFDLESIEDPRELLARATELTLAFRAAQERAVEFQAVAAAQLADPRRFDRMSPAAIAERAEWTEDYARKMIEFGESLQRPETP
;
A
#
# COMPACT_ATOMS: atom_id res chain seq x y z
N MET A 1 28.54 -0.34 -12.22
CA MET A 1 28.48 -0.39 -12.56
C MET A 1 28.19 -0.31 -12.68
N ALA A 2 27.85 -0.14 -12.46
CA ALA A 2 27.50 -0.12 -12.64
C ALA A 2 27.01 0.07 -12.65
N GLU A 3 26.48 0.06 -12.30
CA GLU A 3 26.08 0.05 -12.42
C GLU A 3 25.77 -0.07 -12.79
N PRO A 4 25.47 -0.21 -12.66
CA PRO A 4 25.19 -0.33 -13.01
C PRO A 4 24.77 -0.37 -12.92
N GLU A 5 24.30 -0.72 -12.49
CA GLU A 5 24.06 -0.85 -12.48
C GLU A 5 23.66 -0.41 -12.33
N ARG A 6 23.41 -0.28 -11.95
CA ARG A 6 23.20 0.01 -11.91
C ARG A 6 22.81 0.28 -12.42
N THR A 7 22.54 0.18 -12.58
CA THR A 7 22.20 0.22 -13.07
C THR A 7 21.77 -0.21 -13.31
N GLU A 8 21.40 -0.64 -13.21
CA GLU A 8 20.95 -1.00 -13.40
C GLU A 8 20.39 -1.26 -13.06
N ARG A 9 20.38 -1.43 -12.44
CA ARG A 9 19.79 -1.73 -12.06
C ARG A 9 19.19 -1.44 -12.08
N ARG A 10 18.80 -1.21 -12.11
CA ARG A 10 18.03 -1.08 -12.21
C ARG A 10 17.33 -0.93 -12.84
N LEU A 11 17.05 -0.83 -13.16
CA LEU A 11 16.27 -0.85 -13.79
C LEU A 11 15.31 -1.62 -13.98
N ARG A 12 14.83 -2.02 -13.44
CA ARG A 12 13.98 -2.81 -13.53
C ARG A 12 12.76 -2.27 -13.48
N PRO A 13 11.95 -2.58 -14.16
CA PRO A 13 10.74 -2.01 -14.20
C PRO A 13 9.83 -2.57 -13.29
N ALA A 14 9.95 -3.64 -13.00
CA ALA A 14 9.03 -4.18 -12.18
C ALA A 14 8.83 -3.30 -11.15
N PRO A 15 7.83 -2.84 -11.00
CA PRO A 15 7.56 -1.79 -10.22
C PRO A 15 7.86 -1.95 -8.85
N LEU A 16 7.42 -2.77 -8.20
CA LEU A 16 7.63 -2.86 -6.91
C LEU A 16 8.52 -3.78 -6.66
N LEU A 17 9.63 -3.39 -6.55
CA LEU A 17 10.58 -4.28 -6.38
C LEU A 17 11.06 -4.49 -5.07
N PHE A 18 10.61 -3.92 -4.04
CA PHE A 18 11.07 -4.18 -2.70
C PHE A 18 10.11 -5.07 -2.01
N GLU A 19 10.56 -5.79 -1.04
CA GLU A 19 9.74 -6.62 -0.24
C GLU A 19 9.26 -5.84 0.94
N PRO A 20 8.01 -5.94 1.32
CA PRO A 20 7.52 -5.22 2.49
C PRO A 20 8.30 -5.54 3.76
N SER A 21 8.77 -6.74 3.88
CA SER A 21 9.53 -7.07 5.08
C SER A 21 10.84 -6.33 5.12
N GLU A 22 11.44 -6.04 3.98
CA GLU A 22 12.66 -5.26 3.95
C GLU A 22 12.41 -3.85 4.40
N VAL A 23 11.32 -3.25 3.98
CA VAL A 23 10.99 -1.91 4.37
C VAL A 23 10.79 -1.83 5.88
N VAL A 24 10.09 -2.79 6.43
CA VAL A 24 9.82 -2.79 7.85
C VAL A 24 11.09 -3.05 8.64
N ALA A 25 11.95 -3.93 8.16
CA ALA A 25 13.14 -4.30 8.89
C ALA A 25 14.20 -3.21 8.88
N ASP A 26 14.31 -2.47 7.79
CA ASP A 26 15.40 -1.51 7.69
C ASP A 26 15.01 -0.31 6.83
N PRO A 27 14.11 0.50 7.32
CA PRO A 27 13.66 1.63 6.51
C PRO A 27 14.76 2.65 6.25
N GLU A 28 15.79 2.66 7.07
CA GLU A 28 16.82 3.65 6.88
C GLU A 28 17.73 3.37 5.71
N HIS A 29 17.85 2.10 5.32
CA HIS A 29 18.67 1.76 4.18
C HIS A 29 17.86 1.65 2.91
N PHE A 30 16.59 1.92 3.01
CA PHE A 30 15.69 1.75 1.93
C PHE A 30 16.03 2.70 0.83
N PHE A 31 16.33 2.23 -0.31
CA PHE A 31 16.68 3.01 -1.49
C PHE A 31 17.96 3.83 -1.33
N ASP A 32 18.78 3.46 -0.37
CA ASP A 32 20.08 4.10 -0.19
C ASP A 32 19.99 5.61 0.04
N LEU A 33 18.94 6.04 0.71
CA LEU A 33 18.79 7.46 0.97
C LEU A 33 19.92 8.01 1.82
N GLU A 34 20.42 7.20 2.73
CA GLU A 34 21.44 7.71 3.64
C GLU A 34 22.78 7.93 2.92
N SER A 35 22.96 7.44 1.72
CA SER A 35 24.21 7.66 1.01
C SER A 35 24.19 8.92 0.18
N ILE A 36 23.08 9.62 0.10
CA ILE A 36 22.98 10.84 -0.69
C ILE A 36 23.44 12.01 0.16
N GLU A 37 24.54 12.62 -0.25
CA GLU A 37 25.12 13.71 0.56
C GLU A 37 24.62 15.09 0.20
N ASP A 38 24.21 15.28 -1.03
CA ASP A 38 23.73 16.59 -1.47
C ASP A 38 22.28 16.78 -0.99
N PRO A 39 22.00 17.77 -0.15
CA PRO A 39 20.64 17.95 0.36
C PRO A 39 19.59 18.19 -0.72
N ARG A 40 19.94 18.82 -1.82
CA ARG A 40 18.98 19.04 -2.88
C ARG A 40 18.58 17.73 -3.53
N GLU A 41 19.57 16.89 -3.76
CA GLU A 41 19.32 15.59 -4.34
C GLU A 41 18.54 14.71 -3.36
N LEU A 42 18.92 14.79 -2.10
CA LEU A 42 18.22 14.01 -1.08
C LEU A 42 16.75 14.42 -1.00
N LEU A 43 16.48 15.72 -1.02
CA LEU A 43 15.10 16.18 -0.97
C LEU A 43 14.31 15.69 -2.17
N ALA A 44 14.91 15.80 -3.36
CA ALA A 44 14.20 15.36 -4.56
C ALA A 44 13.89 13.86 -4.52
N ARG A 45 14.88 13.08 -4.12
CA ARG A 45 14.70 11.63 -4.08
C ARG A 45 13.68 11.24 -3.02
N ALA A 46 13.81 11.81 -1.83
CA ALA A 46 12.88 11.50 -0.76
C ALA A 46 11.46 11.93 -1.12
N THR A 47 11.32 13.06 -1.84
CA THR A 47 10.00 13.50 -2.27
C THR A 47 9.40 12.53 -3.28
N GLU A 48 10.19 12.05 -4.23
CA GLU A 48 9.71 11.05 -5.18
C GLU A 48 9.21 9.81 -4.46
N LEU A 49 9.97 9.35 -3.48
CA LEU A 49 9.57 8.16 -2.74
C LEU A 49 8.33 8.41 -1.91
N THR A 50 8.23 9.58 -1.31
CA THR A 50 7.05 9.92 -0.52
C THR A 50 5.80 9.86 -1.40
N LEU A 51 5.87 10.42 -2.59
CA LEU A 51 4.72 10.41 -3.48
C LEU A 51 4.40 9.01 -3.97
N ALA A 52 5.42 8.24 -4.25
CA ALA A 52 5.20 6.86 -4.72
C ALA A 52 4.57 6.00 -3.63
N PHE A 53 5.04 6.15 -2.39
CA PHE A 53 4.47 5.36 -1.30
C PHE A 53 3.07 5.82 -0.94
N ARG A 54 2.80 7.12 -1.06
CA ARG A 54 1.45 7.60 -0.83
C ARG A 54 0.48 6.98 -1.84
N ALA A 55 0.88 6.97 -3.12
CA ALA A 55 0.02 6.37 -4.14
C ALA A 55 -0.16 4.88 -3.88
N ALA A 56 0.91 4.20 -3.49
CA ALA A 56 0.82 2.77 -3.20
C ALA A 56 -0.07 2.52 -1.99
N GLN A 57 0.02 3.38 -0.99
CA GLN A 57 -0.80 3.22 0.20
C GLN A 57 -2.28 3.41 -0.14
N GLU A 58 -2.59 4.42 -0.94
CA GLU A 58 -3.98 4.65 -1.33
C GLU A 58 -4.54 3.45 -2.06
N ARG A 59 -3.72 2.86 -2.92
CA ARG A 59 -4.16 1.69 -3.65
C ARG A 59 -4.39 0.51 -2.71
N ALA A 60 -3.47 0.33 -1.77
CA ALA A 60 -3.59 -0.76 -0.81
C ALA A 60 -4.84 -0.60 0.04
N VAL A 61 -5.16 0.64 0.43
CA VAL A 61 -6.36 0.90 1.22
C VAL A 61 -7.61 0.56 0.43
N GLU A 62 -7.61 0.85 -0.87
CA GLU A 62 -8.74 0.47 -1.70
C GLU A 62 -8.94 -1.04 -1.73
N PHE A 63 -7.85 -1.78 -1.83
CA PHE A 63 -7.95 -3.23 -1.80
C PHE A 63 -8.41 -3.74 -0.44
N GLN A 64 -7.98 -3.09 0.63
CA GLN A 64 -8.49 -3.44 1.94
C GLN A 64 -9.99 -3.23 2.01
N ALA A 65 -10.46 -2.13 1.46
CA ALA A 65 -11.89 -1.83 1.48
C ALA A 65 -12.68 -2.85 0.69
N VAL A 66 -12.18 -3.21 -0.49
CA VAL A 66 -12.87 -4.20 -1.32
C VAL A 66 -12.91 -5.55 -0.61
N ALA A 67 -11.79 -5.94 -0.01
CA ALA A 67 -11.76 -7.22 0.71
C ALA A 67 -12.70 -7.22 1.89
N ALA A 68 -12.77 -6.09 2.63
CA ALA A 68 -13.67 -6.00 3.76
C ALA A 68 -15.13 -6.12 3.30
N ALA A 69 -15.47 -5.45 2.19
CA ALA A 69 -16.81 -5.51 1.66
C ALA A 69 -17.16 -6.93 1.23
N GLN A 70 -16.22 -7.62 0.62
CA GLN A 70 -16.47 -8.99 0.20
C GLN A 70 -16.66 -9.92 1.39
N LEU A 71 -15.85 -9.76 2.43
CA LEU A 71 -15.99 -10.60 3.62
C LEU A 71 -17.29 -10.34 4.35
N ALA A 72 -17.82 -9.14 4.26
CA ALA A 72 -19.06 -8.79 4.93
C ALA A 72 -20.31 -9.10 4.11
N ASP A 73 -20.14 -9.56 2.87
CA ASP A 73 -21.25 -9.81 1.95
C ASP A 73 -22.20 -10.85 2.56
N PRO A 74 -23.46 -10.53 2.77
CA PRO A 74 -24.39 -11.47 3.36
C PRO A 74 -24.60 -12.75 2.54
N ARG A 75 -24.24 -12.75 1.28
CA ARG A 75 -24.38 -13.93 0.45
C ARG A 75 -23.30 -14.96 0.66
N ARG A 76 -22.20 -14.57 1.34
CA ARG A 76 -21.14 -15.54 1.62
C ARG A 76 -21.53 -16.38 2.80
N PHE A 77 -21.29 -17.69 2.72
CA PHE A 77 -21.60 -18.55 3.84
C PHE A 77 -20.59 -18.32 4.99
N ASP A 78 -19.41 -17.84 4.68
CA ASP A 78 -18.38 -17.57 5.67
C ASP A 78 -18.28 -16.09 5.99
N ARG A 79 -19.39 -15.37 5.86
CA ARG A 79 -19.43 -13.95 6.08
C ARG A 79 -18.88 -13.58 7.45
N MET A 80 -18.20 -12.44 7.49
CA MET A 80 -17.65 -11.93 8.74
C MET A 80 -18.39 -10.69 9.17
N SER A 81 -18.54 -10.52 10.47
CA SER A 81 -19.14 -9.31 11.01
C SER A 81 -18.14 -8.18 10.96
N PRO A 82 -18.60 -6.92 11.03
CA PRO A 82 -17.67 -5.81 11.12
C PRO A 82 -16.72 -5.93 12.30
N ALA A 83 -17.17 -6.45 13.41
CA ALA A 83 -16.28 -6.63 14.56
C ALA A 83 -15.18 -7.63 14.26
N ALA A 84 -15.50 -8.71 13.58
CA ALA A 84 -14.50 -9.72 13.23
C ALA A 84 -13.50 -9.17 12.20
N ILE A 85 -13.98 -8.39 11.25
CA ILE A 85 -13.12 -7.78 10.26
C ILE A 85 -12.20 -6.78 10.96
N ALA A 86 -12.74 -5.99 11.89
CA ALA A 86 -11.96 -5.01 12.62
C ALA A 86 -10.84 -5.69 13.37
N GLU A 87 -11.13 -6.80 14.01
CA GLU A 87 -10.11 -7.50 14.77
C GLU A 87 -9.00 -8.00 13.86
N ARG A 88 -9.36 -8.55 12.72
CA ARG A 88 -8.37 -9.08 11.80
C ARG A 88 -7.50 -7.99 11.19
N ALA A 89 -8.06 -6.82 10.92
CA ALA A 89 -7.32 -5.74 10.29
C ALA A 89 -6.70 -4.77 11.29
N GLU A 90 -6.96 -5.00 12.57
CA GLU A 90 -6.50 -4.10 13.64
C GLU A 90 -7.12 -2.72 13.49
N TRP A 91 -8.39 -2.72 13.17
CA TRP A 91 -9.18 -1.51 13.04
C TRP A 91 -10.17 -1.43 14.20
N THR A 92 -10.75 -0.26 14.43
CA THR A 92 -11.94 -0.18 15.28
C THR A 92 -13.13 -0.70 14.49
N GLU A 93 -14.16 -1.11 15.20
CA GLU A 93 -15.35 -1.61 14.52
C GLU A 93 -15.99 -0.51 13.67
N ASP A 94 -15.97 0.73 14.16
CA ASP A 94 -16.49 1.85 13.42
C ASP A 94 -15.76 2.04 12.12
N TYR A 95 -14.45 1.95 12.16
CA TYR A 95 -13.65 2.10 10.95
C TYR A 95 -13.90 0.94 9.99
N ALA A 96 -14.08 -0.26 10.54
CA ALA A 96 -14.40 -1.42 9.70
C ALA A 96 -15.70 -1.19 8.94
N ARG A 97 -16.71 -0.64 9.61
CA ARG A 97 -17.98 -0.36 8.93
C ARG A 97 -17.79 0.65 7.81
N LYS A 98 -17.01 1.68 8.07
CA LYS A 98 -16.74 2.67 7.03
C LYS A 98 -16.00 2.07 5.85
N MET A 99 -15.05 1.20 6.13
CA MET A 99 -14.29 0.56 5.07
C MET A 99 -15.15 -0.41 4.26
N ILE A 100 -16.08 -1.08 4.91
CA ILE A 100 -17.02 -1.96 4.20
C ILE A 100 -17.85 -1.12 3.23
N GLU A 101 -18.37 0.02 3.69
CA GLU A 101 -19.14 0.89 2.82
C GLU A 101 -18.31 1.41 1.66
N PHE A 102 -17.07 1.79 1.95
CA PHE A 102 -16.19 2.28 0.91
C PHE A 102 -15.94 1.19 -0.12
N GLY A 103 -15.68 -0.03 0.34
CA GLY A 103 -15.46 -1.15 -0.59
C GLY A 103 -16.68 -1.45 -1.42
N GLU A 104 -17.85 -1.35 -0.82
CA GLU A 104 -19.08 -1.55 -1.59
C GLU A 104 -19.21 -0.51 -2.68
N SER A 105 -18.85 0.74 -2.38
CA SER A 105 -18.95 1.78 -3.39
C SER A 105 -17.94 1.56 -4.51
N LEU A 106 -16.78 1.03 -4.19
CA LEU A 106 -15.78 0.77 -5.21
C LEU A 106 -16.20 -0.37 -6.14
N GLN A 107 -16.98 -1.31 -5.62
CA GLN A 107 -17.42 -2.43 -6.43
C GLN A 107 -18.69 -2.14 -7.20
N ARG A 108 -19.37 -1.05 -6.90
CA ARG A 108 -20.62 -0.75 -7.54
C ARG A 108 -20.37 -0.33 -8.98
N PRO A 109 -21.07 -0.89 -9.93
CA PRO A 109 -20.85 -0.50 -11.31
C PRO A 109 -21.28 0.95 -11.50
N GLU A 110 -20.56 1.63 -12.36
CA GLU A 110 -20.92 2.99 -12.67
C GLU A 110 -22.16 2.99 -13.50
N THR A 111 -23.06 3.87 -13.18
CA THR A 111 -24.26 3.97 -13.97
C THR A 111 -24.23 5.24 -14.75
N PRO A 112 -24.63 5.20 -15.98
CA PRO A 112 -24.62 6.38 -16.83
C PRO A 112 -25.58 7.45 -16.39
#